data_242475cf3396010a8211709a25212eed
#
_entry.id   242475cf3396010a8211709a25212eed
#
_cell.length_a   1.000
_cell.length_b   1.000
_cell.length_c   1.000
_cell.angle_alpha   90.00
_cell.angle_beta   90.00
_cell.angle_gamma   90.00
#
_symmetry.space_group_name_H-M   'P 1'
#
loop_
_entity.id
_entity.type
_entity.pdbx_description
1 polymer ?
#
loop_
_entity_poly.entity_id
_entity_poly.type
_entity_poly.pdbx_seq_one_letter_code
_entity_poly.pdbx_strand_id
1 'polypeptide(L)'
;MRKFIVLGALALACSVLVAGAQAGSQGTVVRLKFATYVWQPTTVKATKDIVDAWNKSHPGIQVEIVPVDVNSVHDKLLTSFVGGTAADIIHDEAADIAGFTQQGYLANLTPLLPKSLKSSIPKDIWATVNFGGRITGVPSLMQTYNVFANMTILKAAGIKAPTLADPWTWPEFRANAKKLTNSGRYGVCWGLRSPVAAVQTMSLNYGGQFFYLVDGKWQFRFGPNDQNVIKQMHDMIHVDKSVDPAATGLSGSAALPGFFGGKCAMTVAGNFTAQQMIVSSPRGFNWAMFPLLKGRTQQQVANPQTYSISAQSTNKQSAMFFLAYLVNKQNLAKLALGDWLIPSNPDAGKLALKSTKRVGSWRVATQSVTHFRKGNWVSLAAYPRWKSEVAQPAFVQYLRGSISLQELEKTLADGWTRVRG
;
A
#
# COMPACT_ATOMS: atom_id res chain seq x y z
N MET A 1 50.35 99.92 9.04
CA MET A 1 48.95 100.15 9.38
C MET A 1 48.08 99.28 8.43
N ARG A 2 47.12 98.67 8.98
CA ARG A 2 46.04 97.84 8.37
C ARG A 2 46.42 96.44 7.96
N LYS A 3 45.92 95.56 8.81
CA LYS A 3 45.72 94.10 8.71
C LYS A 3 44.65 93.74 7.68
N PHE A 4 44.90 92.69 6.93
CA PHE A 4 43.76 91.95 6.34
C PHE A 4 43.91 90.49 6.70
N ILE A 5 42.92 90.00 7.38
CA ILE A 5 42.71 88.62 7.78
C ILE A 5 42.05 87.91 6.61
N VAL A 6 42.61 86.80 6.13
CA VAL A 6 41.92 85.90 5.19
C VAL A 6 41.51 84.67 5.96
N LEU A 7 40.21 84.44 6.10
CA LEU A 7 39.57 83.23 6.62
C LEU A 7 39.65 82.11 5.55
N GLY A 8 40.36 81.06 5.90
CA GLY A 8 40.29 79.79 5.13
C GLY A 8 39.14 78.98 5.64
N ALA A 9 38.18 78.68 4.76
CA ALA A 9 37.07 77.76 5.02
C ALA A 9 37.54 76.31 4.75
N LEU A 10 37.64 75.53 5.81
CA LEU A 10 37.82 74.07 5.70
C LEU A 10 36.45 73.44 5.35
N ALA A 11 36.35 72.91 4.16
CA ALA A 11 35.15 72.03 3.77
C ALA A 11 35.43 70.61 4.24
N LEU A 12 34.74 70.20 5.30
CA LEU A 12 34.68 68.81 5.77
C LEU A 12 33.74 68.03 4.90
N ALA A 13 34.22 67.19 4.00
CA ALA A 13 33.40 66.24 3.23
C ALA A 13 33.04 65.04 4.11
N CYS A 14 31.81 65.01 4.67
CA CYS A 14 31.26 63.83 5.28
C CYS A 14 30.86 62.79 4.20
N SER A 15 31.72 61.80 3.98
CA SER A 15 31.37 60.60 3.22
C SER A 15 30.39 59.74 4.05
N VAL A 16 29.11 59.85 3.80
CA VAL A 16 28.10 58.90 4.34
C VAL A 16 28.23 57.62 3.55
N LEU A 17 28.92 56.64 4.14
CA LEU A 17 28.82 55.23 3.71
C LEU A 17 27.42 54.73 4.02
N VAL A 18 26.56 54.75 3.01
CA VAL A 18 25.29 53.98 3.05
C VAL A 18 25.67 52.52 2.89
N ALA A 19 25.91 51.82 4.00
CA ALA A 19 25.87 50.37 4.05
C ALA A 19 24.45 49.93 3.78
N GLY A 20 24.17 49.67 2.51
CA GLY A 20 22.91 48.98 2.10
C GLY A 20 22.92 47.60 2.72
N ALA A 21 22.34 47.47 3.90
CA ALA A 21 21.94 46.19 4.42
C ALA A 21 20.86 45.63 3.47
N GLN A 22 21.29 44.80 2.51
CA GLN A 22 20.38 43.86 1.86
C GLN A 22 19.93 42.88 2.96
N ALA A 23 18.93 43.28 3.72
CA ALA A 23 18.09 42.36 4.46
C ALA A 23 17.40 41.50 3.40
N GLY A 24 18.09 40.43 2.96
CA GLY A 24 17.42 39.36 2.22
C GLY A 24 16.21 38.95 3.07
N SER A 25 15.03 39.21 2.57
CA SER A 25 13.81 38.65 3.11
C SER A 25 14.03 37.14 3.21
N GLN A 26 14.42 36.66 4.39
CA GLN A 26 14.33 35.25 4.69
C GLN A 26 12.84 34.89 4.65
N GLY A 27 12.38 34.46 3.48
CA GLY A 27 11.01 33.96 3.31
C GLY A 27 10.74 32.95 4.41
N THR A 28 9.58 33.06 5.06
CA THR A 28 9.20 32.15 6.14
C THR A 28 9.31 30.71 5.67
N VAL A 29 10.15 29.92 6.32
CA VAL A 29 10.34 28.51 5.98
C VAL A 29 9.02 27.76 6.19
N VAL A 30 8.50 27.17 5.13
CA VAL A 30 7.31 26.31 5.20
C VAL A 30 7.72 24.98 5.87
N ARG A 31 7.03 24.62 6.93
CA ARG A 31 7.23 23.33 7.62
C ARG A 31 6.01 22.44 7.37
N LEU A 32 6.24 21.28 6.76
CA LEU A 32 5.20 20.28 6.45
C LEU A 32 5.36 19.09 7.38
N LYS A 33 4.25 18.63 7.96
CA LYS A 33 4.18 17.35 8.69
C LYS A 33 3.75 16.26 7.72
N PHE A 34 4.50 15.16 7.69
CA PHE A 34 4.24 13.99 6.88
C PHE A 34 3.99 12.77 7.75
N ALA A 35 2.72 12.43 7.98
CA ALA A 35 2.31 11.21 8.66
C ALA A 35 2.47 10.00 7.73
N THR A 36 3.38 9.08 8.07
CA THR A 36 3.70 7.93 7.23
C THR A 36 3.99 6.67 8.04
N TYR A 37 3.87 5.52 7.39
CA TYR A 37 4.00 4.22 8.02
C TYR A 37 5.39 3.94 8.57
N VAL A 38 5.41 3.31 9.74
CA VAL A 38 6.61 2.68 10.32
C VAL A 38 6.34 1.19 10.49
N TRP A 39 6.80 0.38 9.55
CA TRP A 39 6.63 -1.06 9.64
C TRP A 39 7.85 -1.88 9.15
N GLN A 40 8.35 -1.69 7.94
CA GLN A 40 9.54 -2.36 7.45
C GLN A 40 10.77 -1.44 7.60
N PRO A 41 11.83 -1.85 8.31
CA PRO A 41 13.00 -1.00 8.56
C PRO A 41 13.63 -0.44 7.27
N THR A 42 13.61 -1.23 6.20
CA THR A 42 14.19 -0.83 4.90
C THR A 42 13.40 0.32 4.27
N THR A 43 12.07 0.29 4.36
CA THR A 43 11.22 1.38 3.84
C THR A 43 11.29 2.61 4.72
N VAL A 44 11.30 2.42 6.04
CA VAL A 44 11.48 3.52 7.00
C VAL A 44 12.77 4.27 6.69
N LYS A 45 13.87 3.52 6.48
CA LYS A 45 15.14 4.12 6.07
C LYS A 45 15.06 4.83 4.71
N ALA A 46 14.45 4.20 3.71
CA ALA A 46 14.30 4.79 2.37
C ALA A 46 13.49 6.10 2.44
N THR A 47 12.39 6.12 3.19
CA THR A 47 11.57 7.32 3.41
C THR A 47 12.38 8.43 4.07
N LYS A 48 13.12 8.09 5.13
CA LYS A 48 13.99 9.05 5.82
C LYS A 48 15.04 9.62 4.88
N ASP A 49 15.75 8.78 4.14
CA ASP A 49 16.80 9.21 3.19
C ASP A 49 16.22 10.16 2.12
N ILE A 50 14.99 9.93 1.65
CA ILE A 50 14.29 10.79 0.68
C ILE A 50 13.93 12.14 1.30
N VAL A 51 13.41 12.15 2.52
CA VAL A 51 13.05 13.38 3.24
C VAL A 51 14.30 14.20 3.58
N ASP A 52 15.37 13.56 4.04
CA ASP A 52 16.64 14.23 4.34
C ASP A 52 17.24 14.88 3.07
N ALA A 53 17.19 14.17 1.94
CA ALA A 53 17.66 14.71 0.65
C ALA A 53 16.79 15.89 0.17
N TRP A 54 15.47 15.81 0.37
CA TRP A 54 14.57 16.94 0.10
C TRP A 54 14.91 18.13 0.96
N ASN A 55 14.99 17.97 2.28
CA ASN A 55 15.25 19.03 3.23
C ASN A 55 16.58 19.75 2.96
N LYS A 56 17.60 18.99 2.55
CA LYS A 56 18.90 19.54 2.15
C LYS A 56 18.81 20.38 0.88
N SER A 57 18.02 19.97 -0.09
CA SER A 57 17.95 20.64 -1.40
C SER A 57 16.87 21.74 -1.47
N HIS A 58 15.96 21.80 -0.50
CA HIS A 58 14.82 22.74 -0.47
C HIS A 58 14.75 23.47 0.88
N PRO A 59 15.70 24.37 1.22
CA PRO A 59 15.76 25.00 2.55
C PRO A 59 14.51 25.83 2.90
N GLY A 60 13.76 26.31 1.90
CA GLY A 60 12.51 27.04 2.09
C GLY A 60 11.28 26.17 2.38
N ILE A 61 11.36 24.83 2.17
CA ILE A 61 10.27 23.89 2.43
C ILE A 61 10.84 22.67 3.13
N GLN A 62 10.61 22.57 4.44
CA GLN A 62 11.11 21.49 5.27
C GLN A 62 10.00 20.50 5.60
N VAL A 63 10.32 19.21 5.60
CA VAL A 63 9.38 18.11 5.90
C VAL A 63 9.81 17.39 7.16
N GLU A 64 8.88 17.24 8.09
CA GLU A 64 9.02 16.46 9.32
C GLU A 64 8.21 15.17 9.21
N ILE A 65 8.86 14.01 9.44
CA ILE A 65 8.19 12.72 9.47
C ILE A 65 7.45 12.56 10.80
N VAL A 66 6.14 12.29 10.73
CA VAL A 66 5.33 11.86 11.86
C VAL A 66 5.08 10.35 11.70
N PRO A 67 5.72 9.51 12.54
CA PRO A 67 5.62 8.07 12.41
C PRO A 67 4.24 7.56 12.86
N VAL A 68 3.64 6.69 12.05
CA VAL A 68 2.33 6.07 12.35
C VAL A 68 2.44 4.55 12.19
N ASP A 69 1.94 3.81 13.19
CA ASP A 69 1.83 2.35 13.09
C ASP A 69 0.76 1.96 12.07
N VAL A 70 1.10 1.07 11.15
CA VAL A 70 0.24 0.65 10.04
C VAL A 70 -1.07 0.00 10.50
N ASN A 71 -1.09 -0.65 11.67
CA ASN A 71 -2.30 -1.32 12.18
C ASN A 71 -3.31 -0.35 12.81
N SER A 72 -2.90 0.89 13.12
CA SER A 72 -3.75 1.89 13.77
C SER A 72 -3.84 3.21 12.98
N VAL A 73 -3.31 3.25 11.77
CA VAL A 73 -3.20 4.49 10.98
C VAL A 73 -4.57 5.12 10.73
N HIS A 74 -5.55 4.35 10.28
CA HIS A 74 -6.87 4.88 9.94
C HIS A 74 -7.54 5.57 11.14
N ASP A 75 -7.55 4.94 12.30
CA ASP A 75 -8.17 5.49 13.52
C ASP A 75 -7.43 6.73 14.03
N LYS A 76 -6.09 6.72 13.97
CA LYS A 76 -5.27 7.88 14.35
C LYS A 76 -5.50 9.06 13.40
N LEU A 77 -5.58 8.81 12.11
CA LEU A 77 -5.87 9.85 11.11
C LEU A 77 -7.28 10.43 11.33
N LEU A 78 -8.28 9.58 11.54
CA LEU A 78 -9.65 10.03 11.83
C LEU A 78 -9.67 10.93 13.06
N THR A 79 -9.04 10.49 14.17
CA THR A 79 -8.94 11.29 15.39
C THR A 79 -8.26 12.64 15.16
N SER A 80 -7.17 12.66 14.37
CA SER A 80 -6.43 13.88 14.07
C SER A 80 -7.24 14.86 13.18
N PHE A 81 -8.04 14.34 12.25
CA PHE A 81 -8.93 15.16 11.42
C PHE A 81 -10.04 15.80 12.25
N VAL A 82 -10.68 15.01 13.11
CA VAL A 82 -11.74 15.51 14.01
C VAL A 82 -11.18 16.56 14.98
N GLY A 83 -9.97 16.33 15.50
CA GLY A 83 -9.29 17.26 16.41
C GLY A 83 -8.64 18.48 15.76
N GLY A 84 -8.70 18.63 14.43
CA GLY A 84 -8.05 19.75 13.74
C GLY A 84 -6.51 19.73 13.78
N THR A 85 -5.91 18.58 14.06
CA THR A 85 -4.45 18.40 14.24
C THR A 85 -3.80 17.51 13.17
N ALA A 86 -4.51 17.27 12.08
CA ALA A 86 -4.02 16.40 11.01
C ALA A 86 -2.72 16.94 10.41
N ALA A 87 -1.80 16.02 10.08
CA ALA A 87 -0.59 16.34 9.32
C ALA A 87 -0.95 16.92 7.95
N ASP A 88 -0.05 17.72 7.36
CA ASP A 88 -0.25 18.28 6.01
C ASP A 88 -0.37 17.19 4.96
N ILE A 89 0.45 16.13 5.10
CA ILE A 89 0.50 14.99 4.19
C ILE A 89 0.25 13.73 5.01
N ILE A 90 -0.63 12.89 4.50
CA ILE A 90 -0.96 11.60 5.13
C ILE A 90 -0.69 10.44 4.18
N HIS A 91 -0.34 9.29 4.75
CA HIS A 91 -0.13 8.03 4.06
C HIS A 91 -1.20 7.04 4.51
N ASP A 92 -2.05 6.58 3.58
CA ASP A 92 -3.07 5.55 3.82
C ASP A 92 -3.39 4.80 2.51
N GLU A 93 -4.24 3.80 2.53
CA GLU A 93 -4.63 3.05 1.33
C GLU A 93 -5.81 3.71 0.60
N ALA A 94 -5.91 3.49 -0.72
CA ALA A 94 -6.97 4.07 -1.54
C ALA A 94 -8.38 3.74 -1.04
N ALA A 95 -8.60 2.53 -0.54
CA ALA A 95 -9.89 2.12 0.02
C ALA A 95 -10.25 2.86 1.32
N ASP A 96 -9.23 3.20 2.11
CA ASP A 96 -9.43 3.83 3.43
C ASP A 96 -9.62 5.36 3.28
N ILE A 97 -8.95 6.01 2.30
CA ILE A 97 -9.15 7.44 2.03
C ILE A 97 -10.52 7.79 1.41
N ALA A 98 -11.29 6.82 0.92
CA ALA A 98 -12.62 7.06 0.37
C ALA A 98 -13.56 7.71 1.41
N GLY A 99 -13.53 7.21 2.66
CA GLY A 99 -14.29 7.78 3.78
C GLY A 99 -13.85 9.19 4.13
N PHE A 100 -12.54 9.43 4.23
CA PHE A 100 -11.97 10.76 4.49
C PHE A 100 -12.31 11.76 3.39
N THR A 101 -12.34 11.30 2.13
CA THR A 101 -12.75 12.14 0.98
C THR A 101 -14.21 12.55 1.09
N GLN A 102 -15.11 11.62 1.42
CA GLN A 102 -16.54 11.93 1.57
C GLN A 102 -16.79 12.90 2.71
N GLN A 103 -16.07 12.79 3.81
CA GLN A 103 -16.16 13.67 4.98
C GLN A 103 -15.49 15.04 4.74
N GLY A 104 -14.85 15.26 3.59
CA GLY A 104 -14.19 16.53 3.27
C GLY A 104 -12.82 16.74 3.95
N TYR A 105 -12.23 15.72 4.55
CA TYR A 105 -10.95 15.83 5.23
C TYR A 105 -9.75 15.91 4.28
N LEU A 106 -9.92 15.54 3.01
CA LEU A 106 -8.85 15.55 2.02
C LEU A 106 -9.03 16.65 0.97
N ALA A 107 -7.91 17.26 0.60
CA ALA A 107 -7.86 18.26 -0.44
C ALA A 107 -8.14 17.65 -1.82
N ASN A 108 -8.82 18.40 -2.70
CA ASN A 108 -8.90 18.06 -4.12
C ASN A 108 -7.53 18.36 -4.78
N LEU A 109 -6.82 17.31 -5.17
CA LEU A 109 -5.50 17.42 -5.79
C LEU A 109 -5.57 17.69 -7.30
N THR A 110 -6.73 17.53 -7.93
CA THR A 110 -6.87 17.65 -9.40
C THR A 110 -6.24 18.92 -9.97
N PRO A 111 -6.46 20.11 -9.40
CA PRO A 111 -5.84 21.36 -9.90
C PRO A 111 -4.35 21.50 -9.52
N LEU A 112 -3.85 20.73 -8.56
CA LEU A 112 -2.48 20.80 -8.05
C LEU A 112 -1.52 19.82 -8.73
N LEU A 113 -2.06 18.79 -9.41
CA LEU A 113 -1.26 17.70 -9.99
C LEU A 113 -0.38 18.19 -11.16
N PRO A 114 0.95 18.03 -11.07
CA PRO A 114 1.84 18.28 -12.20
C PRO A 114 1.49 17.35 -13.39
N LYS A 115 1.52 17.88 -14.61
CA LYS A 115 1.24 17.09 -15.83
C LYS A 115 2.15 15.86 -15.94
N SER A 116 3.44 16.00 -15.61
CA SER A 116 4.43 14.91 -15.61
C SER A 116 4.07 13.79 -14.63
N LEU A 117 3.60 14.11 -13.42
CA LEU A 117 3.14 13.13 -12.45
C LEU A 117 1.87 12.43 -12.96
N LYS A 118 0.90 13.19 -13.46
CA LYS A 118 -0.36 12.64 -13.98
C LYS A 118 -0.14 11.65 -15.13
N SER A 119 0.81 11.93 -16.03
CA SER A 119 1.12 11.06 -17.17
C SER A 119 1.98 9.84 -16.82
N SER A 120 2.67 9.85 -15.66
CA SER A 120 3.57 8.77 -15.25
C SER A 120 2.87 7.57 -14.62
N ILE A 121 1.61 7.70 -14.25
CA ILE A 121 0.80 6.66 -13.60
C ILE A 121 -0.37 6.29 -14.52
N PRO A 122 -0.66 4.99 -14.76
CA PRO A 122 -1.76 4.53 -15.60
C PRO A 122 -3.13 5.05 -15.13
N LYS A 123 -4.04 5.30 -16.08
CA LYS A 123 -5.39 5.82 -15.81
C LYS A 123 -6.21 4.94 -14.87
N ASP A 124 -6.09 3.61 -14.99
CA ASP A 124 -6.82 2.66 -14.15
C ASP A 124 -6.36 2.73 -12.68
N ILE A 125 -5.09 3.07 -12.45
CA ILE A 125 -4.57 3.28 -11.10
C ILE A 125 -5.05 4.63 -10.54
N TRP A 126 -5.05 5.71 -11.35
CA TRP A 126 -5.67 6.98 -10.95
C TRP A 126 -7.16 6.84 -10.63
N ALA A 127 -7.87 5.92 -11.31
CA ALA A 127 -9.28 5.68 -11.06
C ALA A 127 -9.57 5.17 -9.63
N THR A 128 -8.59 4.57 -8.94
CA THR A 128 -8.74 4.08 -7.56
C THR A 128 -8.81 5.21 -6.52
N VAL A 129 -8.30 6.39 -6.84
CA VAL A 129 -8.25 7.59 -5.98
C VAL A 129 -9.09 8.75 -6.51
N ASN A 130 -9.91 8.47 -7.52
CA ASN A 130 -10.85 9.44 -8.10
C ASN A 130 -12.25 9.20 -7.54
N PHE A 131 -12.73 10.14 -6.76
CA PHE A 131 -14.02 10.09 -6.08
C PHE A 131 -14.90 11.23 -6.61
N GLY A 132 -15.83 10.90 -7.50
CA GLY A 132 -16.75 11.91 -8.09
C GLY A 132 -16.03 13.01 -8.88
N GLY A 133 -14.99 12.68 -9.64
CA GLY A 133 -14.20 13.64 -10.43
C GLY A 133 -13.07 14.33 -9.66
N ARG A 134 -12.97 14.14 -8.35
CA ARG A 134 -11.90 14.69 -7.50
C ARG A 134 -10.84 13.64 -7.20
N ILE A 135 -9.60 13.93 -7.54
CA ILE A 135 -8.46 13.12 -7.11
C ILE A 135 -8.05 13.62 -5.72
N THR A 136 -8.02 12.74 -4.72
CA THR A 136 -7.71 13.09 -3.32
C THR A 136 -6.50 12.35 -2.76
N GLY A 137 -5.87 11.50 -3.54
CA GLY A 137 -4.61 10.83 -3.20
C GLY A 137 -3.71 10.65 -4.42
N VAL A 138 -2.42 10.59 -4.21
CA VAL A 138 -1.42 10.21 -5.22
C VAL A 138 -1.10 8.73 -5.01
N PRO A 139 -1.43 7.82 -5.95
CA PRO A 139 -1.12 6.41 -5.81
C PRO A 139 0.39 6.18 -5.80
N SER A 140 0.87 5.34 -4.91
CA SER A 140 2.31 5.07 -4.76
C SER A 140 2.68 3.61 -4.99
N LEU A 141 2.37 2.75 -4.06
CA LEU A 141 2.77 1.35 -4.05
C LEU A 141 1.54 0.43 -3.99
N MET A 142 1.62 -0.72 -4.64
CA MET A 142 0.53 -1.69 -4.73
C MET A 142 1.01 -3.07 -4.29
N GLN A 143 0.10 -3.86 -3.74
CA GLN A 143 0.38 -5.25 -3.38
C GLN A 143 -0.39 -6.23 -4.23
N THR A 144 0.19 -7.44 -4.35
CA THR A 144 -0.47 -8.64 -4.86
C THR A 144 -0.40 -9.74 -3.81
N TYR A 145 -1.30 -10.72 -3.88
CA TYR A 145 -1.20 -11.93 -3.09
C TYR A 145 -0.59 -13.04 -3.95
N ASN A 146 0.52 -13.58 -3.48
CA ASN A 146 1.31 -14.58 -4.20
C ASN A 146 1.54 -15.82 -3.34
N VAL A 147 1.78 -16.94 -3.98
CA VAL A 147 2.32 -18.14 -3.34
C VAL A 147 3.84 -17.98 -3.24
N PHE A 148 4.38 -18.19 -2.05
CA PHE A 148 5.81 -18.35 -1.81
C PHE A 148 6.05 -19.81 -1.47
N ALA A 149 7.05 -20.42 -2.09
CA ALA A 149 7.32 -21.84 -1.94
C ALA A 149 8.76 -22.14 -1.51
N ASN A 150 8.92 -23.14 -0.66
CA ASN A 150 10.21 -23.74 -0.38
C ASN A 150 10.60 -24.65 -1.57
N MET A 151 11.53 -24.17 -2.38
CA MET A 151 11.92 -24.84 -3.62
C MET A 151 12.60 -26.19 -3.40
N THR A 152 13.25 -26.39 -2.24
CA THR A 152 13.85 -27.67 -1.87
C THR A 152 12.77 -28.73 -1.65
N ILE A 153 11.69 -28.36 -0.93
CA ILE A 153 10.57 -29.27 -0.67
C ILE A 153 9.80 -29.58 -1.96
N LEU A 154 9.52 -28.56 -2.80
CA LEU A 154 8.82 -28.76 -4.06
C LEU A 154 9.59 -29.68 -5.01
N LYS A 155 10.91 -29.46 -5.13
CA LYS A 155 11.79 -30.30 -5.97
C LYS A 155 11.80 -31.75 -5.49
N ALA A 156 11.92 -31.95 -4.19
CA ALA A 156 11.90 -33.31 -3.60
C ALA A 156 10.56 -34.05 -3.84
N ALA A 157 9.44 -33.30 -3.92
CA ALA A 157 8.12 -33.86 -4.23
C ALA A 157 7.84 -34.00 -5.74
N GLY A 158 8.78 -33.65 -6.61
CA GLY A 158 8.60 -33.68 -8.06
C GLY A 158 7.53 -32.72 -8.56
N ILE A 159 7.32 -31.58 -7.87
CA ILE A 159 6.35 -30.57 -8.26
C ILE A 159 7.02 -29.51 -9.12
N LYS A 160 6.52 -29.32 -10.35
CA LYS A 160 6.98 -28.28 -11.26
C LYS A 160 6.51 -26.91 -10.76
N ALA A 161 7.46 -25.99 -10.59
CA ALA A 161 7.14 -24.61 -10.26
C ALA A 161 6.41 -23.91 -11.43
N PRO A 162 5.42 -23.05 -11.16
CA PRO A 162 4.74 -22.30 -12.20
C PRO A 162 5.66 -21.23 -12.79
N THR A 163 5.34 -20.82 -14.02
CA THR A 163 6.01 -19.73 -14.71
C THR A 163 5.00 -18.62 -15.03
N LEU A 164 5.49 -17.46 -15.48
CA LEU A 164 4.60 -16.36 -15.91
C LEU A 164 3.72 -16.76 -17.10
N ALA A 165 4.23 -17.62 -17.99
CA ALA A 165 3.47 -18.14 -19.12
C ALA A 165 2.51 -19.28 -18.75
N ASP A 166 2.82 -20.02 -17.68
CA ASP A 166 2.07 -21.18 -17.20
C ASP A 166 1.89 -21.07 -15.68
N PRO A 167 1.01 -20.16 -15.22
CA PRO A 167 0.74 -19.96 -13.79
C PRO A 167 -0.13 -21.07 -13.23
N TRP A 168 0.07 -21.43 -11.97
CA TRP A 168 -0.82 -22.39 -11.32
C TRP A 168 -2.26 -21.84 -11.26
N THR A 169 -3.19 -22.72 -11.60
CA THR A 169 -4.62 -22.53 -11.29
C THR A 169 -4.88 -22.77 -9.80
N TRP A 170 -6.01 -22.31 -9.29
CA TRP A 170 -6.47 -22.63 -7.93
C TRP A 170 -6.58 -24.14 -7.69
N PRO A 171 -7.15 -24.96 -8.59
CA PRO A 171 -7.17 -26.41 -8.44
C PRO A 171 -5.76 -27.03 -8.36
N GLU A 172 -4.82 -26.58 -9.20
CA GLU A 172 -3.42 -27.09 -9.15
C GLU A 172 -2.73 -26.67 -7.84
N PHE A 173 -2.91 -25.43 -7.38
CA PHE A 173 -2.39 -24.99 -6.09
C PHE A 173 -2.92 -25.84 -4.96
N ARG A 174 -4.24 -26.11 -4.93
CA ARG A 174 -4.90 -26.94 -3.95
C ARG A 174 -4.41 -28.40 -3.99
N ALA A 175 -4.32 -28.99 -5.18
CA ALA A 175 -3.79 -30.34 -5.36
C ALA A 175 -2.33 -30.47 -4.91
N ASN A 176 -1.49 -29.50 -5.25
CA ASN A 176 -0.10 -29.47 -4.83
C ASN A 176 0.03 -29.27 -3.31
N ALA A 177 -0.79 -28.43 -2.71
CA ALA A 177 -0.82 -28.25 -1.26
C ALA A 177 -1.18 -29.57 -0.55
N LYS A 178 -2.20 -30.29 -1.04
CA LYS A 178 -2.58 -31.60 -0.53
C LYS A 178 -1.47 -32.64 -0.68
N LYS A 179 -0.82 -32.72 -1.86
CA LYS A 179 0.31 -33.63 -2.13
C LYS A 179 1.51 -33.36 -1.20
N LEU A 180 1.74 -32.10 -0.82
CA LEU A 180 2.83 -31.69 0.08
C LEU A 180 2.53 -31.90 1.55
N THR A 181 1.28 -32.23 1.90
CA THR A 181 0.83 -32.47 3.27
C THR A 181 1.12 -33.93 3.67
N ASN A 182 1.71 -34.12 4.84
CA ASN A 182 1.98 -35.44 5.45
C ASN A 182 1.97 -35.32 6.99
N SER A 183 2.32 -36.38 7.71
CA SER A 183 2.30 -36.42 9.19
C SER A 183 3.20 -35.36 9.87
N GLY A 184 4.19 -34.83 9.17
CA GLY A 184 5.15 -33.83 9.72
C GLY A 184 5.05 -32.44 9.08
N ARG A 185 4.17 -32.27 8.09
CA ARG A 185 4.14 -31.01 7.32
C ARG A 185 2.79 -30.73 6.70
N TYR A 186 2.39 -29.46 6.70
CA TYR A 186 1.26 -28.96 5.92
C TYR A 186 1.71 -28.42 4.55
N GLY A 187 0.82 -28.42 3.58
CA GLY A 187 1.07 -27.77 2.29
C GLY A 187 1.25 -26.28 2.42
N VAL A 188 0.44 -25.62 3.26
CA VAL A 188 0.41 -24.14 3.37
C VAL A 188 0.36 -23.66 4.83
N CYS A 189 1.28 -22.77 5.20
CA CYS A 189 1.13 -21.86 6.32
C CYS A 189 0.47 -20.58 5.79
N TRP A 190 -0.69 -20.21 6.33
CA TRP A 190 -1.42 -19.04 5.87
C TRP A 190 -1.78 -18.11 7.05
N GLY A 191 -1.49 -16.84 6.93
CA GLY A 191 -1.90 -15.86 7.92
C GLY A 191 -3.32 -15.39 7.65
N LEU A 192 -4.32 -15.98 8.31
CA LEU A 192 -5.74 -15.75 8.11
C LEU A 192 -6.45 -15.07 9.28
N ARG A 193 -5.70 -14.47 10.21
CA ARG A 193 -6.28 -13.62 11.27
C ARG A 193 -7.01 -12.42 10.69
N SER A 194 -6.57 -11.93 9.53
CA SER A 194 -7.15 -10.78 8.81
C SER A 194 -7.36 -11.12 7.34
N PRO A 195 -8.35 -11.98 6.98
CA PRO A 195 -8.45 -12.56 5.64
C PRO A 195 -9.09 -11.65 4.59
N VAL A 196 -9.80 -10.56 4.99
CA VAL A 196 -10.66 -9.77 4.08
C VAL A 196 -9.92 -9.29 2.85
N ALA A 197 -8.76 -8.65 3.02
CA ALA A 197 -8.00 -8.10 1.91
C ALA A 197 -7.56 -9.19 0.92
N ALA A 198 -7.09 -10.35 1.43
CA ALA A 198 -6.68 -11.47 0.61
C ALA A 198 -7.88 -12.08 -0.16
N VAL A 199 -8.98 -12.36 0.55
CA VAL A 199 -10.20 -12.92 -0.04
C VAL A 199 -10.74 -12.02 -1.15
N GLN A 200 -10.97 -10.75 -0.85
CA GLN A 200 -11.56 -9.81 -1.82
C GLN A 200 -10.66 -9.55 -3.01
N THR A 201 -9.36 -9.37 -2.77
CA THR A 201 -8.39 -9.13 -3.85
C THR A 201 -8.31 -10.32 -4.80
N MET A 202 -8.21 -11.54 -4.27
CA MET A 202 -8.11 -12.76 -5.08
C MET A 202 -9.45 -13.20 -5.66
N SER A 203 -10.61 -12.83 -5.09
CA SER A 203 -11.93 -13.15 -5.66
C SER A 203 -12.12 -12.58 -7.05
N LEU A 204 -11.39 -11.53 -7.40
CA LEU A 204 -11.40 -10.97 -8.76
C LEU A 204 -10.89 -11.97 -9.81
N ASN A 205 -10.14 -13.00 -9.43
CA ASN A 205 -9.79 -14.12 -10.31
C ASN A 205 -11.03 -14.79 -10.94
N TYR A 206 -12.16 -14.73 -10.22
CA TYR A 206 -13.44 -15.28 -10.65
C TYR A 206 -14.47 -14.22 -11.02
N GLY A 207 -14.10 -12.93 -10.96
CA GLY A 207 -14.98 -11.80 -11.21
C GLY A 207 -15.80 -11.39 -9.98
N GLY A 208 -15.44 -11.85 -8.79
CA GLY A 208 -16.06 -11.43 -7.53
C GLY A 208 -15.70 -9.99 -7.17
N GLN A 209 -16.70 -9.17 -6.90
CA GLN A 209 -16.57 -7.75 -6.60
C GLN A 209 -17.22 -7.36 -5.26
N PHE A 210 -18.05 -8.20 -4.67
CA PHE A 210 -18.79 -7.99 -3.42
C PHE A 210 -19.78 -6.81 -3.45
N PHE A 211 -19.48 -5.78 -4.21
CA PHE A 211 -20.31 -4.59 -4.35
C PHE A 211 -20.53 -4.30 -5.83
N TYR A 212 -21.78 -4.07 -6.18
CA TYR A 212 -22.22 -3.91 -7.56
C TYR A 212 -23.09 -2.67 -7.68
N LEU A 213 -22.88 -1.88 -8.73
CA LEU A 213 -23.70 -0.71 -9.02
C LEU A 213 -24.97 -1.17 -9.74
N VAL A 214 -26.13 -0.99 -9.10
CA VAL A 214 -27.45 -1.35 -9.63
C VAL A 214 -28.35 -0.15 -9.51
N ASP A 215 -28.89 0.33 -10.61
CA ASP A 215 -29.75 1.52 -10.69
C ASP A 215 -29.15 2.75 -9.97
N GLY A 216 -27.85 2.98 -10.19
CA GLY A 216 -27.11 4.07 -9.58
C GLY A 216 -26.79 3.92 -8.09
N LYS A 217 -27.15 2.79 -7.45
CA LYS A 217 -26.89 2.51 -6.03
C LYS A 217 -25.96 1.34 -5.85
N TRP A 218 -25.02 1.46 -4.94
CA TRP A 218 -24.15 0.35 -4.55
C TRP A 218 -24.88 -0.66 -3.69
N GLN A 219 -24.91 -1.91 -4.15
CA GLN A 219 -25.51 -3.04 -3.45
C GLN A 219 -24.45 -4.07 -3.11
N PHE A 220 -24.51 -4.61 -1.89
CA PHE A 220 -23.72 -5.77 -1.52
C PHE A 220 -24.36 -7.03 -2.14
N ARG A 221 -23.54 -7.90 -2.72
CA ARG A 221 -23.89 -9.22 -3.22
C ARG A 221 -22.76 -10.19 -2.90
N PHE A 222 -23.12 -11.40 -2.53
CA PHE A 222 -22.16 -12.45 -2.22
C PHE A 222 -22.52 -13.73 -3.01
N GLY A 223 -22.44 -13.62 -4.33
CA GLY A 223 -22.78 -14.72 -5.24
C GLY A 223 -21.63 -15.70 -5.47
N PRO A 224 -21.82 -16.71 -6.35
CA PRO A 224 -20.82 -17.75 -6.61
C PRO A 224 -19.43 -17.25 -6.97
N ASN A 225 -19.32 -16.11 -7.67
CA ASN A 225 -18.04 -15.51 -8.03
C ASN A 225 -17.30 -14.95 -6.80
N ASP A 226 -18.03 -14.31 -5.88
CA ASP A 226 -17.47 -13.72 -4.66
C ASP A 226 -17.08 -14.79 -3.65
N GLN A 227 -17.84 -15.90 -3.63
CA GLN A 227 -17.65 -17.03 -2.72
C GLN A 227 -16.48 -17.95 -3.08
N ASN A 228 -16.06 -17.96 -4.36
CA ASN A 228 -15.13 -18.98 -4.87
C ASN A 228 -13.84 -19.11 -4.05
N VAL A 229 -13.16 -18.00 -3.82
CA VAL A 229 -11.85 -18.01 -3.12
C VAL A 229 -12.02 -18.45 -1.68
N ILE A 230 -12.96 -17.88 -0.93
CA ILE A 230 -13.13 -18.21 0.49
C ILE A 230 -13.60 -19.64 0.71
N LYS A 231 -14.41 -20.19 -0.21
CA LYS A 231 -14.79 -21.61 -0.20
C LYS A 231 -13.58 -22.51 -0.42
N GLN A 232 -12.73 -22.20 -1.39
CA GLN A 232 -11.50 -22.97 -1.60
C GLN A 232 -10.57 -22.91 -0.38
N MET A 233 -10.41 -21.75 0.25
CA MET A 233 -9.65 -21.62 1.49
C MET A 233 -10.25 -22.48 2.62
N HIS A 234 -11.57 -22.45 2.80
CA HIS A 234 -12.28 -23.28 3.77
C HIS A 234 -12.07 -24.78 3.51
N ASP A 235 -12.20 -25.21 2.25
CA ASP A 235 -12.00 -26.60 1.87
C ASP A 235 -10.55 -27.05 2.11
N MET A 236 -9.55 -26.20 1.81
CA MET A 236 -8.13 -26.51 2.08
C MET A 236 -7.88 -26.70 3.59
N ILE A 237 -8.64 -26.01 4.45
CA ILE A 237 -8.55 -26.15 5.91
C ILE A 237 -9.26 -27.42 6.38
N HIS A 238 -10.52 -27.65 5.98
CA HIS A 238 -11.39 -28.65 6.59
C HIS A 238 -11.50 -29.95 5.81
N VAL A 239 -11.44 -29.90 4.47
CA VAL A 239 -11.57 -31.08 3.59
C VAL A 239 -10.21 -31.66 3.24
N ASP A 240 -9.31 -30.83 2.68
CA ASP A 240 -7.97 -31.29 2.27
C ASP A 240 -6.99 -31.36 3.45
N LYS A 241 -7.28 -30.63 4.53
CA LYS A 241 -6.41 -30.51 5.72
C LYS A 241 -4.97 -30.11 5.35
N SER A 242 -4.84 -29.34 4.27
CA SER A 242 -3.55 -28.95 3.69
C SER A 242 -3.02 -27.60 4.21
N VAL A 243 -3.84 -26.88 4.98
CA VAL A 243 -3.45 -25.63 5.64
C VAL A 243 -3.18 -25.89 7.13
N ASP A 244 -2.16 -25.24 7.69
CA ASP A 244 -1.89 -25.28 9.14
C ASP A 244 -3.13 -24.86 9.93
N PRO A 245 -3.63 -25.68 10.87
CA PRO A 245 -4.81 -25.36 11.69
C PRO A 245 -4.71 -24.02 12.47
N ALA A 246 -3.48 -23.56 12.77
CA ALA A 246 -3.26 -22.28 13.42
C ALA A 246 -3.55 -21.06 12.52
N ALA A 247 -3.78 -21.25 11.23
CA ALA A 247 -3.88 -20.19 10.21
C ALA A 247 -4.81 -19.03 10.61
N THR A 248 -6.00 -19.31 11.12
CA THR A 248 -7.00 -18.28 11.49
C THR A 248 -6.63 -17.45 12.73
N GLY A 249 -5.60 -17.85 13.46
CA GLY A 249 -5.04 -17.10 14.59
C GLY A 249 -3.77 -16.33 14.25
N LEU A 250 -3.15 -16.63 13.11
CA LEU A 250 -1.86 -16.07 12.72
C LEU A 250 -2.01 -14.86 11.79
N SER A 251 -1.18 -13.84 11.99
CA SER A 251 -0.92 -12.82 10.97
C SER A 251 -0.01 -13.37 9.88
N GLY A 252 0.11 -12.68 8.73
CA GLY A 252 1.03 -13.08 7.67
C GLY A 252 2.47 -13.24 8.16
N SER A 253 2.99 -12.30 8.95
CA SER A 253 4.34 -12.39 9.52
C SER A 253 4.48 -13.51 10.56
N ALA A 254 3.43 -13.77 11.36
CA ALA A 254 3.43 -14.85 12.35
C ALA A 254 3.39 -16.27 11.74
N ALA A 255 2.98 -16.39 10.48
CA ALA A 255 3.01 -17.66 9.74
C ALA A 255 4.40 -18.02 9.18
N LEU A 256 5.30 -17.03 9.03
CA LEU A 256 6.63 -17.22 8.39
C LEU A 256 7.56 -18.16 9.15
N PRO A 257 7.67 -18.15 10.49
CA PRO A 257 8.51 -19.12 11.22
C PRO A 257 8.15 -20.57 10.89
N GLY A 258 6.86 -20.91 10.78
CA GLY A 258 6.42 -22.24 10.36
C GLY A 258 6.85 -22.60 8.94
N PHE A 259 6.81 -21.65 8.03
CA PHE A 259 7.29 -21.80 6.67
C PHE A 259 8.83 -21.96 6.62
N PHE A 260 9.58 -21.15 7.35
CA PHE A 260 11.03 -21.24 7.44
C PHE A 260 11.52 -22.55 8.10
N GLY A 261 10.81 -23.01 9.12
CA GLY A 261 11.11 -24.25 9.82
C GLY A 261 10.67 -25.51 9.07
N GLY A 262 10.06 -25.38 7.87
CA GLY A 262 9.61 -26.53 7.08
C GLY A 262 8.32 -27.18 7.57
N LYS A 263 7.64 -26.61 8.58
CA LYS A 263 6.29 -27.02 9.00
C LYS A 263 5.29 -26.92 7.84
N CYS A 264 5.53 -25.98 6.90
CA CYS A 264 4.76 -25.84 5.68
C CYS A 264 5.66 -25.72 4.45
N ALA A 265 5.22 -26.28 3.34
CA ALA A 265 5.94 -26.23 2.08
C ALA A 265 5.77 -24.88 1.36
N MET A 266 4.65 -24.21 1.59
CA MET A 266 4.28 -22.94 0.95
C MET A 266 3.67 -21.98 1.97
N THR A 267 3.65 -20.68 1.61
CA THR A 267 2.81 -19.68 2.27
C THR A 267 2.15 -18.79 1.20
N VAL A 268 0.95 -18.28 1.49
CA VAL A 268 0.29 -17.27 0.65
C VAL A 268 0.26 -15.96 1.40
N ALA A 269 0.81 -14.93 0.80
CA ALA A 269 0.95 -13.63 1.45
C ALA A 269 1.06 -12.51 0.42
N GLY A 270 0.98 -11.26 0.88
CA GLY A 270 1.30 -10.10 0.06
C GLY A 270 2.75 -10.13 -0.43
N ASN A 271 3.01 -9.60 -1.62
CA ASN A 271 4.37 -9.59 -2.19
C ASN A 271 5.41 -8.89 -1.30
N PHE A 272 4.99 -7.97 -0.41
CA PHE A 272 5.85 -7.36 0.62
C PHE A 272 6.55 -8.39 1.53
N THR A 273 5.99 -9.59 1.65
CA THR A 273 6.59 -10.70 2.41
C THR A 273 7.95 -11.10 1.84
N ALA A 274 8.22 -10.84 0.55
CA ALA A 274 9.55 -11.06 -0.03
C ALA A 274 10.64 -10.27 0.70
N GLN A 275 10.36 -9.04 1.15
CA GLN A 275 11.30 -8.26 1.96
C GLN A 275 11.54 -8.91 3.34
N GLN A 276 10.51 -9.40 3.98
CA GLN A 276 10.63 -10.12 5.25
C GLN A 276 11.45 -11.41 5.06
N MET A 277 11.23 -12.14 3.96
CA MET A 277 12.02 -13.33 3.64
C MET A 277 13.50 -13.01 3.35
N ILE A 278 13.80 -11.89 2.69
CA ILE A 278 15.18 -11.47 2.44
C ILE A 278 15.92 -11.20 3.75
N VAL A 279 15.24 -10.59 4.71
CA VAL A 279 15.84 -10.17 5.99
C VAL A 279 15.87 -11.34 7.00
N SER A 280 14.84 -12.16 7.05
CA SER A 280 14.59 -13.09 8.18
C SER A 280 14.69 -14.56 7.83
N SER A 281 14.79 -14.95 6.54
CA SER A 281 14.92 -16.37 6.22
C SER A 281 16.26 -16.94 6.66
N PRO A 282 16.31 -18.20 7.13
CA PRO A 282 17.56 -18.87 7.46
C PRO A 282 18.55 -18.90 6.30
N ARG A 283 19.86 -18.91 6.61
CA ARG A 283 20.89 -19.02 5.59
C ARG A 283 20.69 -20.31 4.77
N GLY A 284 20.67 -20.17 3.46
CA GLY A 284 20.46 -21.30 2.54
C GLY A 284 18.99 -21.67 2.31
N PHE A 285 18.04 -20.98 2.92
CA PHE A 285 16.62 -21.20 2.65
C PHE A 285 16.27 -20.83 1.21
N ASN A 286 15.99 -21.84 0.39
CA ASN A 286 15.72 -21.69 -1.02
C ASN A 286 14.22 -21.48 -1.27
N TRP A 287 13.82 -20.26 -1.55
CA TRP A 287 12.43 -19.90 -1.80
C TRP A 287 12.25 -19.16 -3.13
N ALA A 288 11.04 -19.23 -3.67
CA ALA A 288 10.60 -18.44 -4.81
C ALA A 288 9.22 -17.88 -4.57
N MET A 289 8.96 -16.69 -5.12
CA MET A 289 7.64 -16.10 -5.25
C MET A 289 7.07 -16.50 -6.62
N PHE A 290 5.86 -17.05 -6.62
CA PHE A 290 5.19 -17.54 -7.81
C PHE A 290 4.27 -16.48 -8.43
N PRO A 291 3.97 -16.60 -9.74
CA PRO A 291 2.94 -15.81 -10.39
C PRO A 291 1.60 -15.87 -9.65
N LEU A 292 0.75 -14.89 -9.90
CA LEU A 292 -0.60 -14.88 -9.36
C LEU A 292 -1.34 -16.16 -9.71
N LEU A 293 -2.09 -16.70 -8.75
CA LEU A 293 -2.98 -17.84 -9.02
C LEU A 293 -4.02 -17.45 -10.07
N LYS A 294 -4.37 -18.43 -10.90
CA LYS A 294 -5.35 -18.27 -11.97
C LYS A 294 -6.67 -18.96 -11.59
N GLY A 295 -7.75 -18.17 -11.56
CA GLY A 295 -9.12 -18.68 -11.63
C GLY A 295 -9.59 -18.71 -13.08
N ARG A 296 -10.68 -17.99 -13.40
CA ARG A 296 -11.01 -17.66 -14.81
C ARG A 296 -10.01 -16.66 -15.39
N THR A 297 -9.45 -15.81 -14.56
CA THR A 297 -8.41 -14.85 -14.87
C THR A 297 -7.35 -14.86 -13.78
N GLN A 298 -6.26 -14.07 -13.96
CA GLN A 298 -5.29 -13.77 -12.89
C GLN A 298 -5.53 -12.39 -12.24
N GLN A 299 -6.68 -11.78 -12.48
CA GLN A 299 -6.95 -10.43 -11.99
C GLN A 299 -6.95 -10.36 -10.48
N GLN A 300 -6.36 -9.30 -9.95
CA GLN A 300 -6.41 -8.92 -8.54
C GLN A 300 -6.77 -7.43 -8.42
N VAL A 301 -7.32 -7.04 -7.28
CA VAL A 301 -7.73 -5.66 -7.06
C VAL A 301 -6.52 -4.78 -6.83
N ALA A 302 -6.45 -3.67 -7.57
CA ALA A 302 -5.55 -2.57 -7.25
C ALA A 302 -6.11 -1.78 -6.07
N ASN A 303 -5.44 -1.86 -4.94
CA ASN A 303 -5.65 -0.99 -3.77
C ASN A 303 -4.30 -0.35 -3.40
N PRO A 304 -3.91 0.74 -4.08
CA PRO A 304 -2.61 1.35 -3.83
C PRO A 304 -2.55 2.03 -2.46
N GLN A 305 -1.38 2.00 -1.86
CA GLN A 305 -1.00 3.00 -0.88
C GLN A 305 -1.06 4.38 -1.55
N THR A 306 -1.46 5.39 -0.81
CA THR A 306 -1.64 6.75 -1.30
C THR A 306 -0.98 7.77 -0.39
N TYR A 307 -0.55 8.86 -0.99
CA TYR A 307 -0.21 10.06 -0.26
C TYR A 307 -1.27 11.12 -0.55
N SER A 308 -1.97 11.59 0.47
CA SER A 308 -3.02 12.61 0.39
C SER A 308 -2.60 13.88 1.10
N ILE A 309 -3.21 15.00 0.73
CA ILE A 309 -3.01 16.28 1.42
C ILE A 309 -4.26 16.56 2.25
N SER A 310 -4.08 16.90 3.52
CA SER A 310 -5.17 17.31 4.40
C SER A 310 -5.87 18.56 3.88
N ALA A 311 -7.19 18.58 3.93
CA ALA A 311 -7.96 19.80 3.65
C ALA A 311 -7.62 20.93 4.64
N GLN A 312 -7.18 20.58 5.86
CA GLN A 312 -6.77 21.50 6.92
C GLN A 312 -5.40 22.14 6.67
N SER A 313 -4.58 21.57 5.79
CA SER A 313 -3.26 22.15 5.47
C SER A 313 -3.42 23.51 4.79
N THR A 314 -2.69 24.49 5.26
CA THR A 314 -2.55 25.83 4.63
C THR A 314 -1.48 25.84 3.53
N ASN A 315 -0.66 24.79 3.42
CA ASN A 315 0.51 24.71 2.55
C ASN A 315 0.34 23.70 1.39
N LYS A 316 -0.88 23.56 0.84
CA LYS A 316 -1.23 22.51 -0.14
C LYS A 316 -0.32 22.48 -1.38
N GLN A 317 0.11 23.65 -1.87
CA GLN A 317 1.00 23.75 -3.03
C GLN A 317 2.39 23.20 -2.71
N SER A 318 2.97 23.59 -1.57
CA SER A 318 4.27 23.08 -1.09
C SER A 318 4.22 21.58 -0.79
N ALA A 319 3.10 21.11 -0.22
CA ALA A 319 2.87 19.69 0.02
C ALA A 319 2.81 18.89 -1.29
N MET A 320 2.12 19.41 -2.33
CA MET A 320 2.09 18.76 -3.65
C MET A 320 3.48 18.74 -4.31
N PHE A 321 4.27 19.79 -4.14
CA PHE A 321 5.63 19.86 -4.69
C PHE A 321 6.51 18.77 -4.05
N PHE A 322 6.44 18.60 -2.72
CA PHE A 322 7.11 17.49 -2.04
C PHE A 322 6.57 16.13 -2.48
N LEU A 323 5.25 15.95 -2.62
CA LEU A 323 4.68 14.69 -3.08
C LEU A 323 5.16 14.30 -4.47
N ALA A 324 5.24 15.26 -5.40
CA ALA A 324 5.78 14.99 -6.73
C ALA A 324 7.25 14.54 -6.70
N TYR A 325 8.04 15.06 -5.76
CA TYR A 325 9.39 14.59 -5.52
C TYR A 325 9.41 13.19 -4.88
N LEU A 326 8.59 12.96 -3.86
CA LEU A 326 8.52 11.68 -3.12
C LEU A 326 8.18 10.51 -4.05
N VAL A 327 7.25 10.73 -5.00
CA VAL A 327 6.81 9.69 -5.95
C VAL A 327 7.44 9.78 -7.33
N ASN A 328 8.51 10.55 -7.49
CA ASN A 328 9.25 10.51 -8.74
C ASN A 328 9.82 9.10 -9.00
N LYS A 329 10.19 8.82 -10.24
CA LYS A 329 10.66 7.49 -10.65
C LYS A 329 11.77 6.91 -9.75
N GLN A 330 12.74 7.74 -9.37
CA GLN A 330 13.90 7.31 -8.59
C GLN A 330 13.53 6.99 -7.14
N ASN A 331 12.78 7.88 -6.50
CA ASN A 331 12.38 7.73 -5.12
C ASN A 331 11.33 6.62 -4.96
N LEU A 332 10.36 6.56 -5.88
CA LEU A 332 9.35 5.50 -5.86
C LEU A 332 9.97 4.11 -6.09
N ALA A 333 11.05 4.00 -6.90
CA ALA A 333 11.79 2.74 -7.04
C ALA A 333 12.50 2.34 -5.73
N LYS A 334 13.05 3.30 -4.96
CA LYS A 334 13.66 3.02 -3.65
C LYS A 334 12.61 2.53 -2.65
N LEU A 335 11.46 3.22 -2.57
CA LEU A 335 10.35 2.83 -1.70
C LEU A 335 9.82 1.44 -2.07
N ALA A 336 9.63 1.18 -3.37
CA ALA A 336 9.18 -0.10 -3.89
C ALA A 336 10.11 -1.26 -3.49
N LEU A 337 11.42 -1.08 -3.60
CA LEU A 337 12.40 -2.09 -3.16
C LEU A 337 12.44 -2.22 -1.63
N GLY A 338 12.18 -1.15 -0.90
CA GLY A 338 12.13 -1.17 0.56
C GLY A 338 11.02 -2.08 1.10
N ASP A 339 9.86 -2.04 0.48
CA ASP A 339 8.68 -2.83 0.86
C ASP A 339 8.43 -4.05 -0.02
N TRP A 340 9.14 -4.21 -1.12
CA TRP A 340 8.81 -5.20 -2.16
C TRP A 340 7.39 -5.05 -2.71
N LEU A 341 6.89 -3.81 -2.71
CA LEU A 341 5.60 -3.45 -3.29
C LEU A 341 5.78 -2.94 -4.73
N ILE A 342 4.74 -3.07 -5.51
CA ILE A 342 4.74 -2.72 -6.94
C ILE A 342 4.51 -1.22 -7.08
N PRO A 343 5.43 -0.45 -7.68
CA PRO A 343 5.22 0.98 -7.86
C PRO A 343 4.12 1.29 -8.87
N SER A 344 3.32 2.31 -8.59
CA SER A 344 2.26 2.81 -9.47
C SER A 344 2.80 3.35 -10.81
N ASN A 345 4.05 3.81 -10.82
CA ASN A 345 4.78 4.23 -12.01
C ASN A 345 5.55 3.04 -12.60
N PRO A 346 5.20 2.54 -13.82
CA PRO A 346 5.87 1.40 -14.44
C PRO A 346 7.38 1.60 -14.66
N ASP A 347 7.83 2.82 -14.91
CA ASP A 347 9.26 3.10 -15.11
C ASP A 347 10.05 3.04 -13.79
N ALA A 348 9.43 3.33 -12.66
CA ALA A 348 10.00 3.05 -11.35
C ALA A 348 10.17 1.53 -11.14
N GLY A 349 9.21 0.72 -11.59
CA GLY A 349 9.31 -0.74 -11.56
C GLY A 349 10.47 -1.28 -12.39
N LYS A 350 10.68 -0.74 -13.60
CA LYS A 350 11.84 -1.09 -14.45
C LYS A 350 13.16 -0.70 -13.78
N LEU A 351 13.21 0.45 -13.11
CA LEU A 351 14.40 0.91 -12.38
C LEU A 351 14.69 0.00 -11.18
N ALA A 352 13.69 -0.35 -10.39
CA ALA A 352 13.81 -1.27 -9.28
C ALA A 352 14.33 -2.65 -9.74
N LEU A 353 13.83 -3.16 -10.87
CA LEU A 353 14.30 -4.42 -11.45
C LEU A 353 15.80 -4.43 -11.76
N LYS A 354 16.38 -3.29 -12.17
CA LYS A 354 17.82 -3.15 -12.43
C LYS A 354 18.64 -3.12 -11.14
N SER A 355 18.02 -2.77 -10.02
CA SER A 355 18.70 -2.52 -8.73
C SER A 355 18.63 -3.70 -7.77
N THR A 356 17.79 -4.71 -8.04
CA THR A 356 17.61 -5.87 -7.16
C THR A 356 18.44 -7.08 -7.59
N LYS A 357 18.98 -7.83 -6.62
CA LYS A 357 19.61 -9.14 -6.82
C LYS A 357 18.57 -10.26 -6.99
N ARG A 358 17.31 -10.03 -6.61
CA ARG A 358 16.20 -11.01 -6.69
C ARG A 358 15.37 -10.78 -7.96
N VAL A 359 16.03 -10.75 -9.11
CA VAL A 359 15.45 -10.41 -10.41
C VAL A 359 14.22 -11.26 -10.75
N GLY A 360 14.26 -12.58 -10.49
CA GLY A 360 13.14 -13.47 -10.81
C GLY A 360 11.87 -13.12 -10.04
N SER A 361 11.93 -12.99 -8.71
CA SER A 361 10.78 -12.62 -7.87
C SER A 361 10.30 -11.20 -8.16
N TRP A 362 11.22 -10.25 -8.40
CA TRP A 362 10.84 -8.89 -8.75
C TRP A 362 10.14 -8.80 -10.12
N ARG A 363 10.58 -9.63 -11.08
CA ARG A 363 9.92 -9.72 -12.39
C ARG A 363 8.48 -10.25 -12.26
N VAL A 364 8.26 -11.25 -11.39
CA VAL A 364 6.91 -11.74 -11.07
C VAL A 364 6.06 -10.61 -10.51
N ALA A 365 6.57 -9.86 -9.53
CA ALA A 365 5.84 -8.73 -8.94
C ALA A 365 5.49 -7.68 -9.98
N THR A 366 6.47 -7.16 -10.74
CA THR A 366 6.25 -6.06 -11.70
C THR A 366 5.36 -6.44 -12.87
N GLN A 367 5.39 -7.69 -13.34
CA GLN A 367 4.51 -8.15 -14.41
C GLN A 367 3.07 -8.35 -13.94
N SER A 368 2.84 -8.53 -12.64
CA SER A 368 1.50 -8.60 -12.06
C SER A 368 0.69 -7.31 -12.22
N VAL A 369 1.32 -6.18 -12.52
CA VAL A 369 0.64 -4.88 -12.81
C VAL A 369 -0.41 -5.02 -13.93
N THR A 370 -0.15 -5.84 -14.94
CA THR A 370 -1.08 -6.04 -16.06
C THR A 370 -2.39 -6.72 -15.64
N HIS A 371 -2.41 -7.37 -14.49
CA HIS A 371 -3.56 -8.07 -13.93
C HIS A 371 -4.36 -7.22 -12.92
N PHE A 372 -3.88 -6.03 -12.57
CA PHE A 372 -4.63 -5.15 -11.68
C PHE A 372 -5.90 -4.61 -12.33
N ARG A 373 -6.98 -4.63 -11.57
CA ARG A 373 -8.24 -3.97 -11.90
C ARG A 373 -8.76 -3.22 -10.68
N LYS A 374 -9.58 -2.22 -10.92
CA LYS A 374 -10.27 -1.51 -9.82
C LYS A 374 -11.27 -2.46 -9.16
N GLY A 375 -11.18 -2.60 -7.84
CA GLY A 375 -12.23 -3.23 -7.03
C GLY A 375 -13.34 -2.22 -6.73
N ASN A 376 -14.59 -2.64 -6.86
CA ASN A 376 -15.72 -1.74 -6.61
C ASN A 376 -15.72 -1.18 -5.18
N TRP A 377 -15.29 -1.97 -4.22
CA TRP A 377 -15.22 -1.60 -2.81
C TRP A 377 -14.19 -0.49 -2.49
N VAL A 378 -13.17 -0.29 -3.33
CA VAL A 378 -12.13 0.74 -3.14
C VAL A 378 -12.71 2.17 -3.11
N SER A 379 -13.89 2.38 -3.70
CA SER A 379 -14.51 3.71 -3.79
C SER A 379 -15.68 3.91 -2.81
N LEU A 380 -15.92 2.97 -1.89
CA LEU A 380 -17.07 3.03 -0.98
C LEU A 380 -16.67 3.56 0.38
N ALA A 381 -17.20 4.71 0.76
CA ALA A 381 -16.84 5.39 2.01
C ALA A 381 -17.20 4.58 3.27
N ALA A 382 -18.26 3.77 3.25
CA ALA A 382 -18.63 2.89 4.36
C ALA A 382 -17.80 1.59 4.39
N TYR A 383 -16.98 1.32 3.36
CA TYR A 383 -16.22 0.08 3.27
C TYR A 383 -15.22 -0.14 4.41
N PRO A 384 -14.40 0.85 4.85
CA PRO A 384 -13.46 0.62 5.94
C PRO A 384 -14.13 0.13 7.22
N ARG A 385 -15.26 0.73 7.56
CA ARG A 385 -16.07 0.32 8.72
C ARG A 385 -16.67 -1.06 8.54
N TRP A 386 -17.27 -1.36 7.37
CA TRP A 386 -17.78 -2.69 7.08
C TRP A 386 -16.66 -3.74 7.09
N LYS A 387 -15.49 -3.43 6.52
CA LYS A 387 -14.33 -4.31 6.52
C LYS A 387 -13.93 -4.73 7.94
N SER A 388 -13.78 -3.75 8.85
CA SER A 388 -13.29 -3.98 10.21
C SER A 388 -14.35 -4.58 11.15
N GLU A 389 -15.57 -4.02 11.16
CA GLU A 389 -16.61 -4.41 12.11
C GLU A 389 -17.43 -5.64 11.69
N VAL A 390 -17.50 -5.93 10.39
CA VAL A 390 -18.39 -6.98 9.85
C VAL A 390 -17.60 -8.07 9.12
N ALA A 391 -16.92 -7.74 8.03
CA ALA A 391 -16.35 -8.75 7.15
C ALA A 391 -15.19 -9.51 7.81
N GLN A 392 -14.35 -8.81 8.54
CA GLN A 392 -13.19 -9.41 9.20
C GLN A 392 -13.56 -10.52 10.18
N PRO A 393 -14.44 -10.30 11.19
CA PRO A 393 -14.85 -11.36 12.10
C PRO A 393 -15.66 -12.46 11.39
N ALA A 394 -16.55 -12.10 10.45
CA ALA A 394 -17.39 -13.07 9.75
C ALA A 394 -16.57 -14.04 8.89
N PHE A 395 -15.59 -13.55 8.13
CA PHE A 395 -14.71 -14.41 7.34
C PHE A 395 -13.87 -15.35 8.23
N VAL A 396 -13.39 -14.86 9.37
CA VAL A 396 -12.66 -15.70 10.34
C VAL A 396 -13.56 -16.80 10.90
N GLN A 397 -14.81 -16.49 11.27
CA GLN A 397 -15.76 -17.49 11.78
C GLN A 397 -16.05 -18.57 10.72
N TYR A 398 -16.27 -18.18 9.47
CA TYR A 398 -16.47 -19.13 8.38
C TYR A 398 -15.23 -20.00 8.15
N LEU A 399 -14.03 -19.41 8.09
CA LEU A 399 -12.79 -20.16 7.91
C LEU A 399 -12.47 -21.10 9.09
N ARG A 400 -13.00 -20.83 10.28
CA ARG A 400 -12.97 -21.75 11.43
C ARG A 400 -14.02 -22.86 11.37
N GLY A 401 -14.97 -22.80 10.45
CA GLY A 401 -16.11 -23.69 10.40
C GLY A 401 -17.17 -23.41 11.49
N SER A 402 -17.12 -22.22 12.11
CA SER A 402 -18.06 -21.83 13.19
C SER A 402 -19.40 -21.36 12.65
N ILE A 403 -19.47 -20.95 11.40
CA ILE A 403 -20.71 -20.55 10.69
C ILE A 403 -20.73 -21.17 9.30
N SER A 404 -21.92 -21.40 8.78
CA SER A 404 -22.16 -21.85 7.40
C SER A 404 -21.93 -20.72 6.39
N LEU A 405 -21.84 -21.08 5.10
CA LEU A 405 -21.74 -20.10 4.02
C LEU A 405 -22.97 -19.19 3.94
N GLN A 406 -24.14 -19.69 4.23
CA GLN A 406 -25.41 -18.96 4.25
C GLN A 406 -25.42 -17.93 5.40
N GLU A 407 -24.98 -18.33 6.57
CA GLU A 407 -24.82 -17.41 7.73
C GLU A 407 -23.78 -16.34 7.46
N LEU A 408 -22.66 -16.70 6.81
CA LEU A 408 -21.68 -15.73 6.36
C LEU A 408 -22.31 -14.68 5.44
N GLU A 409 -23.01 -15.12 4.38
CA GLU A 409 -23.68 -14.23 3.43
C GLU A 409 -24.65 -13.28 4.14
N LYS A 410 -25.49 -13.83 5.00
CA LYS A 410 -26.46 -13.03 5.79
C LYS A 410 -25.73 -11.99 6.67
N THR A 411 -24.71 -12.41 7.40
CA THR A 411 -23.93 -11.50 8.28
C THR A 411 -23.30 -10.35 7.50
N LEU A 412 -22.72 -10.64 6.34
CA LEU A 412 -22.09 -9.64 5.49
C LEU A 412 -23.12 -8.64 4.93
N ALA A 413 -24.29 -9.12 4.48
CA ALA A 413 -25.36 -8.31 3.92
C ALA A 413 -26.04 -7.41 4.97
N ASP A 414 -26.42 -7.98 6.11
CA ASP A 414 -27.03 -7.24 7.23
C ASP A 414 -26.06 -6.18 7.77
N GLY A 415 -24.79 -6.58 7.91
CA GLY A 415 -23.74 -5.67 8.33
C GLY A 415 -23.51 -4.51 7.38
N TRP A 416 -23.56 -4.74 6.05
CA TRP A 416 -23.49 -3.66 5.07
C TRP A 416 -24.67 -2.69 5.20
N THR A 417 -25.87 -3.22 5.34
CA THR A 417 -27.06 -2.38 5.52
C THR A 417 -26.96 -1.51 6.76
N ARG A 418 -26.40 -2.03 7.87
CA ARG A 418 -26.20 -1.29 9.11
C ARG A 418 -25.14 -0.17 9.00
N VAL A 419 -24.01 -0.43 8.34
CA VAL A 419 -22.88 0.53 8.33
C VAL A 419 -23.02 1.63 7.28
N ARG A 420 -23.79 1.39 6.21
CA ARG A 420 -24.03 2.40 5.16
C ARG A 420 -25.11 3.41 5.52
N GLY A 421 -25.93 3.06 6.53
CA GLY A 421 -27.14 3.77 7.03
C GLY A 421 -27.05 5.07 7.26
#